data_91de23a58ee1368ffcff164ca26d5d8a
#
_entry.id   91de23a58ee1368ffcff164ca26d5d8a
#
_cell.length_a   1.000
_cell.length_b   1.000
_cell.length_c   1.000
_cell.angle_alpha   90.00
_cell.angle_beta   90.00
_cell.angle_gamma   90.00
#
_symmetry.space_group_name_H-M   'P 1'
#
loop_
_entity.id
_entity.type
_entity.pdbx_description
1 polymer ?
#
loop_
_entity_poly.entity_id
_entity_poly.type
_entity_poly.pdbx_seq_one_letter_code
_entity_poly.pdbx_strand_id
1 'polypeptide(L)'
;MHDHPRRDQAIAAALAALAGYVDAIGFIASGGLFISFMSGNSTRLGIGLAQASQFAALAGSLLAAFVAGVTLATLIGRRLDGKRRRGQLLLVAALLGGGFTLGQAGFIWPGLLLAAMAMGAENCVFETGGDVRISLTFMTGNLVKIGQRLALALSGGPALAFLPWLLLWLAMIGGAVAGALAWPVLGMANLGIAAAVAAGLALLIDL
;
A
#
# COMPACT_ATOMS: atom_id res chain seq x y z
N MET A 1 -1.10 9.49 15.87
CA MET A 1 -0.86 8.08 16.21
C MET A 1 -0.93 7.77 17.70
N HIS A 2 -0.48 8.65 18.59
CA HIS A 2 -0.66 8.41 20.04
C HIS A 2 -2.12 8.27 20.49
N ASP A 3 -3.07 8.84 19.77
CA ASP A 3 -4.50 8.80 20.06
C ASP A 3 -5.23 7.59 19.45
N HIS A 4 -4.52 6.70 18.76
CA HIS A 4 -5.11 5.48 18.18
C HIS A 4 -4.85 4.27 19.07
N PRO A 5 -5.83 3.36 19.23
CA PRO A 5 -5.65 2.11 19.95
C PRO A 5 -4.43 1.34 19.45
N ARG A 6 -3.71 0.64 20.33
CA ARG A 6 -2.55 -0.19 19.96
C ARG A 6 -2.85 -1.18 18.82
N ARG A 7 -4.09 -1.63 18.76
CA ARG A 7 -4.59 -2.51 17.72
C ARG A 7 -4.59 -1.84 16.34
N ASP A 8 -5.10 -0.61 16.22
CA ASP A 8 -5.09 0.14 14.95
C ASP A 8 -3.66 0.41 14.48
N GLN A 9 -2.72 0.63 15.41
CA GLN A 9 -1.30 0.79 15.09
C GLN A 9 -0.68 -0.50 14.54
N ALA A 10 -1.03 -1.66 15.14
CA ALA A 10 -0.56 -2.95 14.66
C ALA A 10 -1.11 -3.30 13.25
N ILE A 11 -2.39 -3.04 13.03
CA ILE A 11 -3.02 -3.23 11.71
C ILE A 11 -2.39 -2.28 10.68
N ALA A 12 -2.17 -1.02 11.03
CA ALA A 12 -1.51 -0.06 10.15
C ALA A 12 -0.07 -0.49 9.80
N ALA A 13 0.69 -1.03 10.76
CA ALA A 13 2.02 -1.56 10.50
C ALA A 13 1.98 -2.81 9.58
N ALA A 14 1.01 -3.71 9.79
CA ALA A 14 0.83 -4.88 8.93
C ALA A 14 0.47 -4.48 7.49
N LEU A 15 -0.41 -3.48 7.31
CA LEU A 15 -0.76 -2.95 5.99
C LEU A 15 0.42 -2.20 5.35
N ALA A 16 1.17 -1.41 6.11
CA ALA A 16 2.39 -0.79 5.60
C ALA A 16 3.42 -1.83 5.13
N ALA A 17 3.57 -2.94 5.86
CA ALA A 17 4.40 -4.06 5.42
C ALA A 17 3.85 -4.73 4.16
N LEU A 18 2.54 -4.92 4.06
CA LEU A 18 1.87 -5.46 2.86
C LEU A 18 2.11 -4.57 1.65
N ALA A 19 1.95 -3.24 1.80
CA ALA A 19 2.22 -2.28 0.74
C ALA A 19 3.68 -2.35 0.26
N GLY A 20 4.64 -2.40 1.20
CA GLY A 20 6.06 -2.57 0.86
C GLY A 20 6.35 -3.88 0.13
N TYR A 21 5.74 -4.98 0.58
CA TYR A 21 5.86 -6.30 -0.05
C TYR A 21 5.36 -6.28 -1.50
N VAL A 22 4.16 -5.74 -1.73
CA VAL A 22 3.56 -5.64 -3.07
C VAL A 22 4.34 -4.66 -3.96
N ASP A 23 4.86 -3.55 -3.39
CA ASP A 23 5.70 -2.60 -4.13
C ASP A 23 6.99 -3.24 -4.64
N ALA A 24 7.67 -4.05 -3.82
CA ALA A 24 8.89 -4.74 -4.24
C ALA A 24 8.62 -5.72 -5.39
N ILE A 25 7.53 -6.50 -5.29
CA ILE A 25 7.09 -7.43 -6.34
C ILE A 25 6.82 -6.67 -7.64
N GLY A 26 6.02 -5.61 -7.56
CA GLY A 26 5.64 -4.84 -8.74
C GLY A 26 6.82 -4.11 -9.37
N PHE A 27 7.72 -3.56 -8.55
CA PHE A 27 8.93 -2.88 -9.02
C PHE A 27 9.83 -3.83 -9.81
N ILE A 28 10.04 -5.05 -9.30
CA ILE A 28 10.86 -6.05 -9.99
C ILE A 28 10.14 -6.58 -11.23
N ALA A 29 8.85 -6.91 -11.14
CA ALA A 29 8.04 -7.44 -12.24
C ALA A 29 7.89 -6.46 -13.42
N SER A 30 7.78 -5.16 -13.13
CA SER A 30 7.58 -4.11 -14.13
C SER A 30 8.88 -3.53 -14.68
N GLY A 31 10.03 -3.89 -14.13
CA GLY A 31 11.31 -3.28 -14.48
C GLY A 31 11.46 -1.86 -13.96
N GLY A 32 10.82 -1.54 -12.81
CA GLY A 32 11.09 -0.29 -12.09
C GLY A 32 9.91 0.64 -11.86
N LEU A 33 8.65 0.18 -11.97
CA LEU A 33 7.46 0.94 -11.60
C LEU A 33 6.91 0.45 -10.25
N PHE A 34 6.36 1.36 -9.47
CA PHE A 34 5.80 1.07 -8.16
C PHE A 34 4.31 0.71 -8.24
N ILE A 35 3.82 -0.04 -7.27
CA ILE A 35 2.40 -0.42 -7.20
C ILE A 35 1.64 0.44 -6.18
N SER A 36 2.31 0.91 -5.13
CA SER A 36 1.72 1.79 -4.11
C SER A 36 2.35 3.19 -4.05
N PHE A 37 3.61 3.35 -4.47
CA PHE A 37 4.34 4.62 -4.42
C PHE A 37 4.06 5.50 -5.66
N MET A 38 2.88 6.13 -5.68
CA MET A 38 2.36 6.86 -6.85
C MET A 38 3.11 8.14 -7.17
N SER A 39 3.78 8.80 -6.19
CA SER A 39 4.63 9.95 -6.49
C SER A 39 5.86 9.56 -7.32
N GLY A 40 6.44 8.38 -7.09
CA GLY A 40 7.50 7.81 -7.94
C GLY A 40 7.01 7.56 -9.36
N ASN A 41 5.81 6.97 -9.51
CA ASN A 41 5.20 6.75 -10.83
C ASN A 41 4.85 8.06 -11.54
N SER A 42 4.43 9.10 -10.81
CA SER A 42 4.18 10.44 -11.38
C SER A 42 5.46 11.04 -11.97
N THR A 43 6.60 10.90 -11.28
CA THR A 43 7.90 11.32 -11.81
C THR A 43 8.27 10.53 -13.07
N ARG A 44 8.08 9.20 -13.06
CA ARG A 44 8.34 8.34 -14.23
C ARG A 44 7.42 8.64 -15.40
N LEU A 45 6.16 8.98 -15.15
CA LEU A 45 5.23 9.47 -16.17
C LEU A 45 5.77 10.76 -16.81
N GLY A 46 6.19 11.74 -16.01
CA GLY A 46 6.75 12.99 -16.50
C GLY A 46 8.00 12.78 -17.36
N ILE A 47 8.94 11.95 -16.91
CA ILE A 47 10.14 11.60 -17.67
C ILE A 47 9.77 10.87 -18.97
N GLY A 48 8.85 9.90 -18.88
CA GLY A 48 8.39 9.13 -20.03
C GLY A 48 7.70 9.98 -21.09
N LEU A 49 6.92 10.98 -20.69
CA LEU A 49 6.30 11.95 -21.60
C LEU A 49 7.36 12.81 -22.31
N ALA A 50 8.35 13.31 -21.55
CA ALA A 50 9.44 14.12 -22.13
C ALA A 50 10.29 13.32 -23.11
N GLN A 51 10.44 12.02 -22.92
CA GLN A 51 11.24 11.12 -23.77
C GLN A 51 10.41 10.40 -24.84
N ALA A 52 9.09 10.67 -24.93
CA ALA A 52 8.15 9.95 -25.79
C ALA A 52 8.25 8.42 -25.67
N SER A 53 8.50 7.92 -24.46
CA SER A 53 8.73 6.50 -24.19
C SER A 53 7.45 5.77 -23.77
N GLN A 54 7.41 4.45 -24.02
CA GLN A 54 6.30 3.60 -23.57
C GLN A 54 6.12 3.57 -22.04
N PHE A 55 7.14 3.93 -21.25
CA PHE A 55 7.05 4.05 -19.80
C PHE A 55 6.00 5.07 -19.35
N ALA A 56 5.70 6.09 -20.16
CA ALA A 56 4.62 7.03 -19.86
C ALA A 56 3.26 6.32 -19.79
N ALA A 57 2.94 5.48 -20.78
CA ALA A 57 1.67 4.74 -20.81
C ALA A 57 1.58 3.74 -19.64
N LEU A 58 2.67 3.05 -19.33
CA LEU A 58 2.72 2.08 -18.23
C LEU A 58 2.55 2.77 -16.88
N ALA A 59 3.30 3.84 -16.61
CA ALA A 59 3.16 4.61 -15.36
C ALA A 59 1.76 5.23 -15.23
N GLY A 60 1.23 5.79 -16.32
CA GLY A 60 -0.11 6.37 -16.38
C GLY A 60 -1.20 5.34 -16.09
N SER A 61 -1.08 4.11 -16.61
CA SER A 61 -2.05 3.04 -16.35
C SER A 61 -2.05 2.58 -14.89
N LEU A 62 -0.89 2.52 -14.22
CA LEU A 62 -0.81 2.21 -12.79
C LEU A 62 -1.42 3.33 -11.92
N LEU A 63 -1.17 4.61 -12.26
CA LEU A 63 -1.81 5.75 -11.61
C LEU A 63 -3.33 5.69 -11.74
N ALA A 64 -3.83 5.43 -12.95
CA ALA A 64 -5.27 5.30 -13.21
C ALA A 64 -5.88 4.11 -12.44
N ALA A 65 -5.21 2.96 -12.44
CA ALA A 65 -5.63 1.77 -11.69
C ALA A 65 -5.68 2.05 -10.18
N PHE A 66 -4.67 2.71 -9.62
CA PHE A 66 -4.67 3.10 -8.21
C PHE A 66 -5.85 4.01 -7.86
N VAL A 67 -6.11 5.06 -8.66
CA VAL A 67 -7.25 5.97 -8.46
C VAL A 67 -8.58 5.21 -8.59
N ALA A 68 -8.70 4.29 -9.54
CA ALA A 68 -9.88 3.44 -9.67
C ALA A 68 -10.10 2.57 -8.42
N GLY A 69 -9.03 2.05 -7.82
CA GLY A 69 -9.07 1.30 -6.57
C GLY A 69 -9.56 2.14 -5.38
N VAL A 70 -9.02 3.35 -5.22
CA VAL A 70 -9.51 4.33 -4.22
C VAL A 70 -11.00 4.61 -4.42
N THR A 71 -11.40 4.91 -5.66
CA THR A 71 -12.79 5.22 -6.00
C THR A 71 -13.72 4.05 -5.65
N LEU A 72 -13.36 2.85 -6.06
CA LEU A 72 -14.13 1.63 -5.80
C LEU A 72 -14.27 1.36 -4.29
N ALA A 73 -13.17 1.42 -3.55
CA ALA A 73 -13.16 1.20 -2.10
C ALA A 73 -14.00 2.25 -1.35
N THR A 74 -13.95 3.51 -1.79
CA THR A 74 -14.77 4.58 -1.22
C THR A 74 -16.26 4.36 -1.49
N LEU A 75 -16.64 3.98 -2.72
CA LEU A 75 -18.03 3.69 -3.08
C LEU A 75 -18.58 2.48 -2.30
N ILE A 76 -17.83 1.42 -2.20
CA ILE A 76 -18.18 0.23 -1.41
C ILE A 76 -18.29 0.60 0.07
N GLY A 77 -17.31 1.35 0.60
CA GLY A 77 -17.28 1.76 2.00
C GLY A 77 -18.51 2.60 2.42
N ARG A 78 -19.07 3.40 1.50
CA ARG A 78 -20.31 4.18 1.74
C ARG A 78 -21.56 3.31 1.87
N ARG A 79 -21.53 2.08 1.37
CA ARG A 79 -22.66 1.13 1.42
C ARG A 79 -22.57 0.14 2.59
N LEU A 80 -21.43 0.09 3.27
CA LEU A 80 -21.13 -0.88 4.33
C LEU A 80 -21.12 -0.20 5.70
N ASP A 81 -22.32 0.11 6.23
CA ASP A 81 -22.48 0.67 7.58
C ASP A 81 -21.85 -0.26 8.63
N GLY A 82 -20.91 0.28 9.44
CA GLY A 82 -20.24 -0.44 10.54
C GLY A 82 -19.21 -1.51 10.12
N LYS A 83 -19.24 -2.04 8.88
CA LYS A 83 -18.32 -3.08 8.37
C LYS A 83 -17.38 -2.57 7.28
N ARG A 84 -17.20 -1.26 7.19
CA ARG A 84 -16.44 -0.61 6.12
C ARG A 84 -15.01 -1.13 6.01
N ARG A 85 -14.25 -1.15 7.12
CA ARG A 85 -12.84 -1.57 7.12
C ARG A 85 -12.68 -3.02 6.63
N ARG A 86 -13.54 -3.92 7.12
CA ARG A 86 -13.54 -5.33 6.69
C ARG A 86 -13.86 -5.47 5.20
N GLY A 87 -14.89 -4.77 4.72
CA GLY A 87 -15.25 -4.80 3.31
C GLY A 87 -14.13 -4.28 2.39
N GLN A 88 -13.43 -3.24 2.80
CA GLN A 88 -12.29 -2.70 2.07
C GLN A 88 -11.10 -3.68 2.05
N LEU A 89 -10.80 -4.36 3.16
CA LEU A 89 -9.75 -5.39 3.21
C LEU A 89 -10.11 -6.63 2.38
N LEU A 90 -11.38 -7.04 2.34
CA LEU A 90 -11.83 -8.11 1.45
C LEU A 90 -11.73 -7.71 -0.02
N LEU A 91 -12.01 -6.46 -0.35
CA LEU A 91 -11.77 -5.94 -1.70
C LEU A 91 -10.28 -5.98 -2.06
N VAL A 92 -9.39 -5.55 -1.15
CA VAL A 92 -7.93 -5.65 -1.33
C VAL A 92 -7.52 -7.11 -1.59
N ALA A 93 -8.00 -8.04 -0.76
CA ALA A 93 -7.71 -9.47 -0.91
C ALA A 93 -8.22 -10.02 -2.26
N ALA A 94 -9.42 -9.63 -2.69
CA ALA A 94 -10.00 -10.07 -3.97
C ALA A 94 -9.19 -9.53 -5.16
N LEU A 95 -8.79 -8.25 -5.13
CA LEU A 95 -7.99 -7.63 -6.19
C LEU A 95 -6.60 -8.25 -6.28
N LEU A 96 -5.93 -8.48 -5.14
CA LEU A 96 -4.63 -9.16 -5.11
C LEU A 96 -4.74 -10.63 -5.57
N GLY A 97 -5.82 -11.33 -5.17
CA GLY A 97 -6.11 -12.68 -5.64
C GLY A 97 -6.36 -12.74 -7.15
N GLY A 98 -7.10 -11.76 -7.69
CA GLY A 98 -7.24 -11.59 -9.14
C GLY A 98 -5.90 -11.31 -9.84
N GLY A 99 -5.06 -10.45 -9.23
CA GLY A 99 -3.70 -10.20 -9.71
C GLY A 99 -2.83 -11.46 -9.71
N PHE A 100 -2.92 -12.29 -8.68
CA PHE A 100 -2.28 -13.60 -8.60
C PHE A 100 -2.74 -14.50 -9.75
N THR A 101 -4.05 -14.69 -9.95
CA THR A 101 -4.57 -15.59 -11.00
C THR A 101 -4.15 -15.14 -12.41
N LEU A 102 -4.22 -13.84 -12.69
CA LEU A 102 -3.76 -13.28 -13.97
C LEU A 102 -2.24 -13.45 -14.16
N GLY A 103 -1.47 -13.21 -13.10
CA GLY A 103 -0.03 -13.40 -13.13
C GLY A 103 0.40 -14.84 -13.41
N GLN A 104 -0.29 -15.81 -12.79
CA GLN A 104 -0.07 -17.24 -13.03
C GLN A 104 -0.47 -17.67 -14.47
N ALA A 105 -1.47 -17.00 -15.04
CA ALA A 105 -1.88 -17.21 -16.44
C ALA A 105 -0.96 -16.50 -17.46
N GLY A 106 0.12 -15.84 -17.03
CA GLY A 106 1.06 -15.12 -17.90
C GLY A 106 0.67 -13.66 -18.18
N PHE A 107 -0.45 -13.19 -17.71
CA PHE A 107 -0.91 -11.80 -17.88
C PHE A 107 -0.31 -10.90 -16.80
N ILE A 108 1.01 -10.69 -16.84
CA ILE A 108 1.76 -9.94 -15.81
C ILE A 108 1.20 -8.52 -15.62
N TRP A 109 1.07 -7.75 -16.73
CA TRP A 109 0.64 -6.37 -16.67
C TRP A 109 -0.79 -6.18 -16.11
N PRO A 110 -1.81 -6.89 -16.59
CA PRO A 110 -3.14 -6.88 -15.97
C PRO A 110 -3.12 -7.28 -14.50
N GLY A 111 -2.27 -8.24 -14.11
CA GLY A 111 -2.07 -8.60 -12.69
C GLY A 111 -1.54 -7.45 -11.85
N LEU A 112 -0.56 -6.69 -12.37
CA LEU A 112 -0.02 -5.50 -11.70
C LEU A 112 -1.04 -4.35 -11.62
N LEU A 113 -1.92 -4.18 -12.61
CA LEU A 113 -3.00 -3.20 -12.56
C LEU A 113 -4.00 -3.52 -11.43
N LEU A 114 -4.37 -4.80 -11.27
CA LEU A 114 -5.22 -5.20 -10.14
C LEU A 114 -4.51 -5.01 -8.80
N ALA A 115 -3.21 -5.28 -8.72
CA ALA A 115 -2.42 -5.00 -7.53
C ALA A 115 -2.38 -3.49 -7.22
N ALA A 116 -2.25 -2.61 -8.22
CA ALA A 116 -2.30 -1.16 -8.03
C ALA A 116 -3.68 -0.69 -7.56
N MET A 117 -4.77 -1.26 -8.10
CA MET A 117 -6.13 -1.03 -7.58
C MET A 117 -6.26 -1.48 -6.12
N ALA A 118 -5.68 -2.63 -5.76
CA ALA A 118 -5.67 -3.12 -4.38
C ALA A 118 -4.96 -2.14 -3.44
N MET A 119 -3.80 -1.62 -3.82
CA MET A 119 -3.05 -0.64 -3.02
C MET A 119 -3.79 0.70 -2.90
N GLY A 120 -4.52 1.11 -3.95
CA GLY A 120 -5.44 2.24 -3.86
C GLY A 120 -6.55 2.01 -2.84
N ALA A 121 -7.19 0.85 -2.89
CA ALA A 121 -8.26 0.46 -1.95
C ALA A 121 -7.75 0.35 -0.51
N GLU A 122 -6.54 -0.15 -0.28
CA GLU A 122 -5.90 -0.27 1.02
C GLU A 122 -5.78 1.07 1.76
N ASN A 123 -5.46 2.14 1.04
CA ASN A 123 -5.36 3.48 1.62
C ASN A 123 -6.69 4.01 2.18
N CYS A 124 -7.83 3.43 1.80
CA CYS A 124 -9.14 3.81 2.31
C CYS A 124 -9.51 3.12 3.65
N VAL A 125 -8.75 2.13 4.11
CA VAL A 125 -9.07 1.33 5.32
C VAL A 125 -9.12 2.22 6.58
N PHE A 126 -8.28 3.24 6.68
CA PHE A 126 -8.24 4.19 7.80
C PHE A 126 -8.86 5.56 7.46
N GLU A 127 -9.73 5.63 6.46
CA GLU A 127 -10.48 6.83 6.16
C GLU A 127 -11.63 7.01 7.16
N THR A 128 -11.83 8.24 7.64
CA THR A 128 -12.98 8.61 8.47
C THR A 128 -13.48 9.99 8.03
N GLY A 129 -14.75 10.07 7.67
CA GLY A 129 -15.37 11.34 7.26
C GLY A 129 -14.86 11.93 5.96
N GLY A 130 -14.25 11.13 5.08
CA GLY A 130 -13.66 11.58 3.81
C GLY A 130 -12.15 11.87 3.89
N ASP A 131 -11.58 11.93 5.11
CA ASP A 131 -10.15 12.16 5.32
C ASP A 131 -9.41 10.88 5.70
N VAL A 132 -8.26 10.66 5.09
CA VAL A 132 -7.36 9.54 5.41
C VAL A 132 -6.57 9.89 6.67
N ARG A 133 -6.97 9.34 7.81
CA ARG A 133 -6.32 9.59 9.12
C ARG A 133 -4.93 8.98 9.26
N ILE A 134 -4.73 7.79 8.71
CA ILE A 134 -3.43 7.11 8.66
C ILE A 134 -3.17 6.80 7.20
N SER A 135 -2.23 7.51 6.59
CA SER A 135 -1.81 7.23 5.23
C SER A 135 -0.76 6.12 5.25
N LEU A 136 -1.12 4.95 4.75
CA LEU A 136 -0.30 3.73 4.81
C LEU A 136 0.89 3.79 3.85
N THR A 137 0.73 4.46 2.70
CA THR A 137 1.75 4.53 1.65
C THR A 137 2.44 5.90 1.54
N PHE A 138 2.01 6.91 2.32
CA PHE A 138 2.62 8.26 2.30
C PHE A 138 3.87 8.32 3.20
N MET A 139 4.89 7.54 2.86
CA MET A 139 6.07 7.34 3.69
C MET A 139 6.95 8.58 3.81
N THR A 140 6.99 9.46 2.81
CA THR A 140 7.67 10.76 2.92
C THR A 140 7.11 11.61 4.06
N GLY A 141 5.78 11.63 4.24
CA GLY A 141 5.15 12.30 5.37
C GLY A 141 5.52 11.68 6.72
N ASN A 142 5.69 10.36 6.77
CA ASN A 142 6.15 9.69 7.99
C ASN A 142 7.60 10.07 8.34
N LEU A 143 8.51 10.15 7.37
CA LEU A 143 9.88 10.62 7.57
C LEU A 143 9.93 12.06 8.07
N VAL A 144 9.10 12.95 7.53
CA VAL A 144 8.97 14.33 8.02
C VAL A 144 8.53 14.34 9.49
N LYS A 145 7.52 13.53 9.85
CA LYS A 145 7.03 13.42 11.24
C LYS A 145 8.10 12.85 12.18
N ILE A 146 8.89 11.88 11.73
CA ILE A 146 10.05 11.37 12.50
C ILE A 146 11.01 12.51 12.80
N GLY A 147 11.42 13.30 11.78
CA GLY A 147 12.33 14.43 11.96
C GLY A 147 11.78 15.49 12.93
N GLN A 148 10.51 15.89 12.76
CA GLN A 148 9.84 16.85 13.65
C GLN A 148 9.76 16.37 15.10
N ARG A 149 9.45 15.08 15.33
CA ARG A 149 9.36 14.50 16.68
C ARG A 149 10.71 14.27 17.32
N LEU A 150 11.76 13.98 16.54
CA LEU A 150 13.14 13.94 17.03
C LEU A 150 13.59 15.33 17.48
N ALA A 151 13.33 16.38 16.68
CA ALA A 151 13.65 17.74 17.07
C ALA A 151 12.95 18.14 18.37
N LEU A 152 11.67 17.79 18.53
CA LEU A 152 10.92 18.01 19.76
C LEU A 152 11.52 17.27 20.94
N ALA A 153 11.92 16.01 20.78
CA ALA A 153 12.56 15.23 21.83
C ALA A 153 13.91 15.83 22.27
N LEU A 154 14.71 16.32 21.32
CA LEU A 154 15.98 17.01 21.60
C LEU A 154 15.78 18.36 22.30
N SER A 155 14.60 18.97 22.18
CA SER A 155 14.23 20.22 22.85
C SER A 155 13.53 20.01 24.20
N GLY A 156 13.61 18.81 24.81
CA GLY A 156 13.02 18.50 26.12
C GLY A 156 11.58 17.98 26.07
N GLY A 157 11.02 17.68 24.89
CA GLY A 157 9.74 17.02 24.70
C GLY A 157 9.77 15.51 24.90
N PRO A 158 8.66 14.78 24.66
CA PRO A 158 8.59 13.33 24.86
C PRO A 158 9.61 12.57 24.02
N ALA A 159 10.54 11.85 24.67
CA ALA A 159 11.70 11.22 24.04
C ALA A 159 11.37 10.20 22.94
N LEU A 160 10.23 9.49 23.05
CA LEU A 160 9.83 8.42 22.12
C LEU A 160 8.64 8.80 21.20
N ALA A 161 8.33 10.08 21.06
CA ALA A 161 7.21 10.54 20.24
C ALA A 161 7.34 10.19 18.75
N PHE A 162 8.54 9.94 18.26
CA PHE A 162 8.81 9.55 16.88
C PHE A 162 8.58 8.05 16.59
N LEU A 163 8.60 7.21 17.63
CA LEU A 163 8.62 5.75 17.50
C LEU A 163 7.47 5.16 16.66
N PRO A 164 6.20 5.58 16.80
CA PRO A 164 5.11 5.04 15.99
C PRO A 164 5.31 5.26 14.48
N TRP A 165 5.88 6.40 14.09
CA TRP A 165 6.15 6.74 12.69
C TRP A 165 7.33 5.94 12.14
N LEU A 166 8.36 5.75 12.98
CA LEU A 166 9.51 4.91 12.67
C LEU A 166 9.09 3.46 12.46
N LEU A 167 8.23 2.91 13.33
CA LEU A 167 7.74 1.53 13.21
C LEU A 167 6.96 1.30 11.91
N LEU A 168 6.11 2.27 11.49
CA LEU A 168 5.41 2.18 10.19
C LEU A 168 6.40 2.16 9.02
N TRP A 169 7.40 3.03 9.06
CA TRP A 169 8.41 3.11 8.02
C TRP A 169 9.26 1.83 7.96
N LEU A 170 9.67 1.31 9.11
CA LEU A 170 10.40 0.04 9.19
C LEU A 170 9.56 -1.16 8.76
N ALA A 171 8.25 -1.16 9.07
CA ALA A 171 7.32 -2.21 8.61
C ALA A 171 7.25 -2.25 7.08
N MET A 172 7.14 -1.10 6.42
CA MET A 172 7.16 -1.02 4.95
C MET A 172 8.47 -1.55 4.37
N ILE A 173 9.63 -1.14 4.93
CA ILE A 173 10.93 -1.64 4.48
C ILE A 173 11.02 -3.14 4.68
N GLY A 174 10.61 -3.64 5.85
CA GLY A 174 10.60 -5.08 6.14
C GLY A 174 9.75 -5.87 5.14
N GLY A 175 8.57 -5.33 4.80
CA GLY A 175 7.73 -5.88 3.75
C GLY A 175 8.41 -5.91 2.38
N ALA A 176 9.03 -4.79 1.98
CA ALA A 176 9.75 -4.70 0.71
C ALA A 176 10.93 -5.69 0.64
N VAL A 177 11.70 -5.83 1.72
CA VAL A 177 12.76 -6.83 1.82
C VAL A 177 12.20 -8.24 1.67
N ALA A 178 11.11 -8.57 2.37
CA ALA A 178 10.48 -9.89 2.28
C ALA A 178 9.97 -10.18 0.86
N GLY A 179 9.33 -9.21 0.18
CA GLY A 179 8.87 -9.34 -1.20
C GLY A 179 10.02 -9.54 -2.17
N ALA A 180 11.10 -8.77 -2.04
CA ALA A 180 12.29 -8.89 -2.88
C ALA A 180 12.99 -10.26 -2.70
N LEU A 181 13.09 -10.76 -1.48
CA LEU A 181 13.67 -12.08 -1.18
C LEU A 181 12.79 -13.24 -1.69
N ALA A 182 11.47 -13.08 -1.66
CA ALA A 182 10.54 -14.10 -2.13
C ALA A 182 10.41 -14.13 -3.66
N TRP A 183 10.69 -13.02 -4.34
CA TRP A 183 10.51 -12.89 -5.78
C TRP A 183 11.21 -13.97 -6.63
N PRO A 184 12.51 -14.31 -6.42
CA PRO A 184 13.21 -15.28 -7.26
C PRO A 184 12.58 -16.68 -7.25
N VAL A 185 11.86 -17.02 -6.16
CA VAL A 185 11.24 -18.35 -5.99
C VAL A 185 9.78 -18.34 -6.43
N LEU A 186 9.04 -17.30 -6.12
CA LEU A 186 7.57 -17.28 -6.25
C LEU A 186 7.06 -16.39 -7.39
N GLY A 187 7.87 -15.43 -7.89
CA GLY A 187 7.43 -14.51 -8.95
C GLY A 187 6.08 -13.88 -8.64
N MET A 188 5.14 -13.93 -9.56
CA MET A 188 3.78 -13.39 -9.41
C MET A 188 2.92 -14.15 -8.38
N ALA A 189 3.31 -15.37 -7.94
CA ALA A 189 2.61 -16.11 -6.90
C ALA A 189 2.65 -15.38 -5.54
N ASN A 190 3.59 -14.47 -5.34
CA ASN A 190 3.67 -13.59 -4.17
C ASN A 190 2.39 -12.76 -3.96
N LEU A 191 1.65 -12.40 -5.02
CA LEU A 191 0.36 -11.71 -4.87
C LEU A 191 -0.70 -12.58 -4.18
N GLY A 192 -0.61 -13.90 -4.29
CA GLY A 192 -1.47 -14.84 -3.55
C GLY A 192 -1.20 -14.80 -2.04
N ILE A 193 0.08 -14.70 -1.64
CA ILE A 193 0.46 -14.52 -0.22
C ILE A 193 -0.08 -13.17 0.28
N ALA A 194 0.12 -12.09 -0.49
CA ALA A 194 -0.39 -10.78 -0.16
C ALA A 194 -1.94 -10.77 -0.01
N ALA A 195 -2.66 -11.49 -0.89
CA ALA A 195 -4.10 -11.66 -0.80
C ALA A 195 -4.53 -12.40 0.48
N ALA A 196 -3.82 -13.47 0.84
CA ALA A 196 -4.07 -14.23 2.06
C ALA A 196 -3.86 -13.39 3.32
N VAL A 197 -2.79 -12.57 3.35
CA VAL A 197 -2.53 -11.63 4.46
C VAL A 197 -3.65 -10.59 4.57
N ALA A 198 -4.09 -9.98 3.47
CA ALA A 198 -5.19 -9.03 3.46
C ALA A 198 -6.51 -9.66 3.95
N ALA A 199 -6.81 -10.89 3.51
CA ALA A 199 -7.98 -11.65 3.97
C ALA A 199 -7.91 -11.96 5.47
N GLY A 200 -6.74 -12.38 5.97
CA GLY A 200 -6.50 -12.62 7.40
C GLY A 200 -6.72 -11.36 8.24
N LEU A 201 -6.20 -10.20 7.79
CA LEU A 201 -6.44 -8.91 8.46
C LEU A 201 -7.91 -8.53 8.45
N ALA A 202 -8.67 -8.84 7.38
CA ALA A 202 -10.11 -8.61 7.32
C ALA A 202 -10.90 -9.42 8.37
N LEU A 203 -10.43 -10.61 8.73
CA LEU A 203 -11.03 -11.44 9.78
C LEU A 203 -10.71 -10.91 11.19
N LEU A 204 -9.54 -10.31 11.35
CA LEU A 204 -9.07 -9.79 12.64
C LEU A 204 -9.61 -8.40 12.96
N ILE A 205 -10.03 -7.60 11.99
CA ILE A 205 -10.31 -6.17 12.19
C ILE A 205 -11.59 -5.91 13.01
N ASP A 206 -12.51 -6.86 13.07
CA ASP A 206 -13.79 -6.76 13.77
C ASP A 206 -13.79 -7.48 15.15
N LEU A 207 -12.67 -8.15 15.51
CA LEU A 207 -12.49 -8.77 16.84
C LEU A 207 -12.02 -7.76 17.88
#